data_a9ea7cfe77db161e1ae780555c6dd305
#
_entry.id   a9ea7cfe77db161e1ae780555c6dd305
#
_cell.length_a   1.000
_cell.length_b   1.000
_cell.length_c   1.000
_cell.angle_alpha   90.00
_cell.angle_beta   90.00
_cell.angle_gamma   90.00
#
_symmetry.space_group_name_H-M   'P 1'
#
loop_
_entity.id
_entity.type
_entity.pdbx_description
1 polymer ?
#
loop_
_entity_poly.entity_id
_entity_poly.type
_entity_poly.pdbx_seq_one_letter_code
_entity_poly.pdbx_strand_id
1 'polypeptide(L)'
;DEFGILLAGCPLEKARQIADDVVRAVADYRFVWKDKIFNIGVSIGLVEVSLESGSLEDLISAADSACYVAKQQGRGRVHVYSARDEVSSRQRGDVHWLRQLQVSLRENRFGLHAQPVISTAGRVTRGPALEVLLRMIDEDGKLVQPRQFIPAAERYQLMAGIDRWVVQATLSAIAHGAIRLPDERSCSINLSAQALAEDGFLDFVVECLDHSQVPPHRICFEVSETAVMERFDQARRFVAVLHGIGCQFGLDDFGSGLGSFTTLRDLSIDYLKIDGTYTRDLRPDTLNHQVVTAVTAVSRILGFRVIAEQV
;
A
#
# COMPACT_ATOMS: atom_id res chain seq x y z
N ASP A 1 12.72 6.68 11.70
CA ASP A 1 13.49 6.44 12.93
C ASP A 1 13.74 4.96 13.20
N GLU A 2 13.91 4.14 12.15
CA GLU A 2 14.20 2.71 12.26
C GLU A 2 15.60 2.44 11.70
N PHE A 3 16.37 1.61 12.40
CA PHE A 3 17.74 1.27 12.03
C PHE A 3 17.90 -0.24 11.97
N GLY A 4 18.58 -0.76 10.97
CA GLY A 4 18.97 -2.16 10.85
C GLY A 4 20.46 -2.32 11.09
N ILE A 5 20.84 -3.36 11.87
CA ILE A 5 22.23 -3.73 12.13
C ILE A 5 22.40 -5.20 11.74
N LEU A 6 23.37 -5.51 10.88
CA LEU A 6 23.75 -6.86 10.53
C LEU A 6 25.05 -7.25 11.23
N LEU A 7 25.01 -8.29 12.05
CA LEU A 7 26.16 -8.84 12.76
C LEU A 7 26.62 -10.14 12.08
N ALA A 8 27.51 -10.04 11.12
CA ALA A 8 27.99 -11.20 10.35
C ALA A 8 28.84 -12.13 11.21
N GLY A 9 28.53 -13.45 11.16
CA GLY A 9 29.30 -14.48 11.89
C GLY A 9 29.20 -14.38 13.42
N CYS A 10 28.19 -13.67 13.94
CA CYS A 10 28.02 -13.45 15.37
C CYS A 10 27.02 -14.46 15.96
N PRO A 11 27.41 -15.29 16.97
CA PRO A 11 26.47 -16.17 17.65
C PRO A 11 25.35 -15.37 18.33
N LEU A 12 24.14 -15.97 18.41
CA LEU A 12 22.94 -15.32 18.94
C LEU A 12 23.13 -14.71 20.34
N GLU A 13 23.79 -15.45 21.27
CA GLU A 13 24.07 -14.97 22.62
C GLU A 13 24.95 -13.72 22.62
N LYS A 14 25.96 -13.69 21.73
CA LYS A 14 26.84 -12.52 21.60
C LYS A 14 26.11 -11.33 20.96
N ALA A 15 25.27 -11.59 19.96
CA ALA A 15 24.43 -10.58 19.33
C ALA A 15 23.45 -9.96 20.33
N ARG A 16 22.86 -10.80 21.22
CA ARG A 16 22.00 -10.33 22.30
C ARG A 16 22.75 -9.43 23.28
N GLN A 17 23.97 -9.83 23.68
CA GLN A 17 24.80 -9.02 24.58
C GLN A 17 25.11 -7.64 23.97
N ILE A 18 25.45 -7.60 22.67
CA ILE A 18 25.71 -6.35 21.93
C ILE A 18 24.46 -5.48 21.91
N ALA A 19 23.29 -6.08 21.64
CA ALA A 19 22.02 -5.37 21.61
C ALA A 19 21.65 -4.79 22.99
N ASP A 20 21.86 -5.54 24.07
CA ASP A 20 21.66 -5.07 25.46
C ASP A 20 22.62 -3.92 25.80
N ASP A 21 23.85 -3.96 25.30
CA ASP A 21 24.82 -2.87 25.48
C ASP A 21 24.37 -1.60 24.72
N VAL A 22 23.84 -1.75 23.52
CA VAL A 22 23.26 -0.62 22.75
C VAL A 22 22.07 -0.01 23.47
N VAL A 23 21.15 -0.82 24.00
CA VAL A 23 20.00 -0.34 24.78
C VAL A 23 20.47 0.51 25.97
N ARG A 24 21.46 0.01 26.71
CA ARG A 24 22.04 0.73 27.87
C ARG A 24 22.73 2.02 27.43
N ALA A 25 23.56 1.97 26.42
CA ALA A 25 24.28 3.13 25.92
C ALA A 25 23.33 4.27 25.46
N VAL A 26 22.22 3.89 24.81
CA VAL A 26 21.19 4.87 24.38
C VAL A 26 20.43 5.43 25.59
N ALA A 27 20.09 4.59 26.58
CA ALA A 27 19.39 5.02 27.78
C ALA A 27 20.24 5.97 28.66
N ASP A 28 21.56 5.74 28.70
CA ASP A 28 22.52 6.57 29.45
C ASP A 28 22.87 7.85 28.70
N TYR A 29 22.55 7.93 27.40
CA TYR A 29 22.87 9.10 26.56
C TYR A 29 21.93 10.27 26.88
N ARG A 30 22.50 11.38 27.35
CA ARG A 30 21.76 12.63 27.58
C ARG A 30 21.71 13.47 26.31
N PHE A 31 20.60 13.39 25.61
CA PHE A 31 20.39 14.24 24.44
C PHE A 31 19.97 15.65 24.86
N VAL A 32 20.79 16.64 24.53
CA VAL A 32 20.51 18.05 24.83
C VAL A 32 20.18 18.79 23.54
N TRP A 33 18.99 19.39 23.48
CA TRP A 33 18.55 20.23 22.35
C TRP A 33 17.89 21.51 22.86
N LYS A 34 18.38 22.68 22.42
CA LYS A 34 17.84 24.01 22.84
C LYS A 34 17.64 24.13 24.35
N ASP A 35 18.69 23.82 25.12
CA ASP A 35 18.72 23.87 26.58
C ASP A 35 17.75 22.92 27.32
N LYS A 36 17.16 21.95 26.60
CA LYS A 36 16.34 20.89 27.18
C LYS A 36 17.06 19.55 27.09
N ILE A 37 16.98 18.80 28.19
CA ILE A 37 17.50 17.42 28.24
C ILE A 37 16.36 16.47 27.89
N PHE A 38 16.60 15.59 26.92
CA PHE A 38 15.65 14.56 26.52
C PHE A 38 16.22 13.17 26.90
N ASN A 39 15.41 12.38 27.57
CA ASN A 39 15.69 10.98 27.78
C ASN A 39 15.21 10.21 26.55
N ILE A 40 16.14 9.56 25.88
CA ILE A 40 15.84 8.72 24.71
C ILE A 40 16.02 7.24 25.07
N GLY A 41 15.36 6.37 24.35
CA GLY A 41 15.46 4.93 24.54
C GLY A 41 15.28 4.21 23.23
N VAL A 42 15.81 3.01 23.10
CA VAL A 42 15.67 2.15 21.95
C VAL A 42 15.10 0.79 22.36
N SER A 43 14.23 0.22 21.53
CA SER A 43 13.76 -1.16 21.64
C SER A 43 14.32 -1.93 20.45
N ILE A 44 14.85 -3.12 20.67
CA ILE A 44 15.57 -3.89 19.64
C ILE A 44 14.88 -5.25 19.46
N GLY A 45 14.53 -5.59 18.22
CA GLY A 45 14.19 -6.93 17.79
C GLY A 45 15.43 -7.63 17.23
N LEU A 46 15.77 -8.81 17.72
CA LEU A 46 16.92 -9.61 17.31
C LEU A 46 16.44 -10.87 16.62
N VAL A 47 16.93 -11.12 15.40
CA VAL A 47 16.62 -12.30 14.58
C VAL A 47 17.91 -13.00 14.20
N GLU A 48 17.94 -14.32 14.34
CA GLU A 48 19.03 -15.14 13.83
C GLU A 48 18.81 -15.40 12.32
N VAL A 49 19.83 -15.13 11.51
CA VAL A 49 19.81 -15.36 10.08
C VAL A 49 20.52 -16.67 9.76
N SER A 50 19.79 -17.62 9.17
CA SER A 50 20.29 -18.93 8.71
C SER A 50 19.91 -19.17 7.25
N LEU A 51 20.38 -20.28 6.69
CA LEU A 51 19.98 -20.69 5.33
C LEU A 51 18.48 -21.05 5.23
N GLU A 52 17.81 -21.27 6.36
CA GLU A 52 16.39 -21.63 6.44
C GLU A 52 15.49 -20.41 6.75
N SER A 53 16.07 -19.21 6.86
CA SER A 53 15.34 -18.02 7.34
C SER A 53 14.37 -17.39 6.31
N GLY A 54 14.20 -17.98 5.14
CA GLY A 54 13.29 -17.46 4.10
C GLY A 54 13.85 -16.27 3.33
N SER A 55 12.97 -15.41 2.85
CA SER A 55 13.32 -14.21 2.07
C SER A 55 13.81 -13.07 2.97
N LEU A 56 14.40 -12.04 2.34
CA LEU A 56 14.77 -10.80 3.05
C LEU A 56 13.55 -10.14 3.72
N GLU A 57 12.40 -10.21 3.07
CA GLU A 57 11.14 -9.65 3.58
C GLU A 57 10.66 -10.41 4.82
N ASP A 58 10.81 -11.75 4.84
CA ASP A 58 10.49 -12.56 6.01
C ASP A 58 11.39 -12.21 7.21
N LEU A 59 12.69 -11.99 6.96
CA LEU A 59 13.65 -11.58 8.00
C LEU A 59 13.33 -10.20 8.58
N ILE A 60 13.00 -9.23 7.73
CA ILE A 60 12.62 -7.88 8.17
C ILE A 60 11.32 -7.95 8.97
N SER A 61 10.33 -8.73 8.52
CA SER A 61 9.06 -8.93 9.23
C SER A 61 9.26 -9.59 10.60
N ALA A 62 10.16 -10.58 10.70
CA ALA A 62 10.52 -11.23 11.96
C ALA A 62 11.20 -10.25 12.95
N ALA A 63 12.13 -9.41 12.44
CA ALA A 63 12.80 -8.39 13.24
C ALA A 63 11.82 -7.33 13.75
N ASP A 64 10.89 -6.89 12.90
CA ASP A 64 9.85 -5.93 13.28
C ASP A 64 8.89 -6.51 14.32
N SER A 65 8.47 -7.76 14.15
CA SER A 65 7.67 -8.50 15.14
C SER A 65 8.36 -8.59 16.50
N ALA A 66 9.65 -8.91 16.54
CA ALA A 66 10.43 -8.95 17.76
C ALA A 66 10.59 -7.56 18.39
N CYS A 67 10.83 -6.52 17.57
CA CYS A 67 10.91 -5.15 18.05
C CYS A 67 9.57 -4.66 18.64
N TYR A 68 8.45 -5.06 18.02
CA TYR A 68 7.12 -4.78 18.55
C TYR A 68 6.89 -5.42 19.92
N VAL A 69 7.29 -6.71 20.10
CA VAL A 69 7.21 -7.37 21.41
C VAL A 69 8.07 -6.65 22.45
N ALA A 70 9.28 -6.20 22.11
CA ALA A 70 10.12 -5.40 23.00
C ALA A 70 9.43 -4.08 23.42
N LYS A 71 8.76 -3.40 22.49
CA LYS A 71 7.98 -2.19 22.78
C LYS A 71 6.77 -2.46 23.69
N GLN A 72 6.08 -3.59 23.50
CA GLN A 72 4.92 -3.99 24.32
C GLN A 72 5.31 -4.41 25.74
N GLN A 73 6.45 -5.05 25.92
CA GLN A 73 6.94 -5.49 27.21
C GLN A 73 7.52 -4.36 28.09
N GLY A 74 7.35 -3.09 27.71
CA GLY A 74 7.75 -1.92 28.49
C GLY A 74 8.88 -1.11 27.88
N ARG A 75 9.20 -1.30 26.59
CA ARG A 75 10.25 -0.57 25.85
C ARG A 75 11.65 -0.70 26.46
N GLY A 76 12.65 -0.08 25.85
CA GLY A 76 14.00 0.00 26.38
C GLY A 76 14.65 -1.37 26.62
N ARG A 77 14.42 -2.34 25.74
CA ARG A 77 14.92 -3.73 25.88
C ARG A 77 15.13 -4.43 24.56
N VAL A 78 15.82 -5.54 24.62
CA VAL A 78 16.00 -6.49 23.52
C VAL A 78 14.98 -7.61 23.63
N HIS A 79 14.38 -7.99 22.51
CA HIS A 79 13.60 -9.20 22.37
C HIS A 79 14.15 -10.05 21.22
N VAL A 80 14.43 -11.34 21.51
CA VAL A 80 14.87 -12.30 20.50
C VAL A 80 13.63 -12.93 19.86
N TYR A 81 13.57 -12.90 18.53
CA TYR A 81 12.48 -13.48 17.78
C TYR A 81 12.30 -14.97 18.08
N SER A 82 11.08 -15.39 18.27
CA SER A 82 10.68 -16.80 18.30
C SER A 82 9.42 -16.98 17.42
N ALA A 83 9.26 -18.17 16.82
CA ALA A 83 8.08 -18.48 16.01
C ALA A 83 6.75 -18.37 16.80
N ARG A 84 6.80 -18.47 18.14
CA ARG A 84 5.65 -18.22 19.03
C ARG A 84 5.31 -16.73 19.15
N ASP A 85 6.30 -15.87 18.99
CA ASP A 85 6.12 -14.42 19.07
C ASP A 85 5.41 -13.91 17.82
N GLU A 86 5.67 -14.53 16.67
CA GLU A 86 5.00 -14.16 15.42
C GLU A 86 3.47 -14.31 15.53
N VAL A 87 3.01 -15.45 16.04
CA VAL A 87 1.57 -15.69 16.23
C VAL A 87 0.99 -14.76 17.29
N SER A 88 1.72 -14.56 18.40
CA SER A 88 1.25 -13.74 19.51
C SER A 88 1.36 -12.23 19.27
N SER A 89 2.33 -11.77 18.48
CA SER A 89 2.48 -10.35 18.11
C SER A 89 1.57 -9.98 16.97
N ARG A 90 1.41 -10.85 15.97
CA ARG A 90 0.41 -10.67 14.90
C ARG A 90 -0.99 -10.59 15.50
N GLN A 91 -1.40 -11.52 16.36
CA GLN A 91 -2.72 -11.48 16.98
C GLN A 91 -2.96 -10.23 17.84
N ARG A 92 -1.96 -9.79 18.62
CA ARG A 92 -2.09 -8.59 19.46
C ARG A 92 -2.02 -7.30 18.65
N GLY A 93 -1.14 -7.24 17.67
CA GLY A 93 -1.07 -6.14 16.71
C GLY A 93 -2.33 -6.04 15.89
N ASP A 94 -2.86 -7.16 15.44
CA ASP A 94 -4.10 -7.23 14.68
C ASP A 94 -5.33 -6.76 15.47
N VAL A 95 -5.45 -7.14 16.75
CA VAL A 95 -6.55 -6.65 17.63
C VAL A 95 -6.45 -5.13 17.84
N HIS A 96 -5.24 -4.60 17.97
CA HIS A 96 -5.02 -3.15 18.04
C HIS A 96 -5.47 -2.47 16.74
N TRP A 97 -5.01 -2.97 15.59
CA TRP A 97 -5.40 -2.43 14.29
C TRP A 97 -6.89 -2.58 14.01
N LEU A 98 -7.49 -3.72 14.35
CA LEU A 98 -8.92 -3.93 14.20
C LEU A 98 -9.70 -2.86 14.94
N ARG A 99 -9.38 -2.61 16.22
CA ARG A 99 -10.02 -1.56 17.01
C ARG A 99 -9.81 -0.18 16.41
N GLN A 100 -8.58 0.16 16.03
CA GLN A 100 -8.28 1.46 15.41
C GLN A 100 -9.01 1.65 14.09
N LEU A 101 -9.05 0.64 13.22
CA LEU A 101 -9.75 0.68 11.95
C LEU A 101 -11.27 0.85 12.13
N GLN A 102 -11.88 0.12 13.08
CA GLN A 102 -13.30 0.27 13.38
C GLN A 102 -13.64 1.67 13.91
N VAL A 103 -12.79 2.23 14.76
CA VAL A 103 -12.95 3.61 15.25
C VAL A 103 -12.76 4.60 14.10
N SER A 104 -11.74 4.42 13.28
CA SER A 104 -11.44 5.31 12.16
C SER A 104 -12.55 5.33 11.11
N LEU A 105 -13.15 4.19 10.81
CA LEU A 105 -14.33 4.10 9.94
C LEU A 105 -15.54 4.84 10.52
N ARG A 106 -15.81 4.66 11.82
CA ARG A 106 -16.96 5.29 12.50
C ARG A 106 -16.78 6.80 12.68
N GLU A 107 -15.55 7.25 12.97
CA GLU A 107 -15.25 8.63 13.33
C GLU A 107 -14.63 9.43 12.16
N ASN A 108 -14.62 8.86 10.94
CA ASN A 108 -14.02 9.47 9.76
C ASN A 108 -12.54 9.89 9.95
N ARG A 109 -11.75 9.05 10.64
CA ARG A 109 -10.33 9.32 10.89
C ARG A 109 -9.45 8.82 9.75
N PHE A 110 -9.84 9.10 8.54
CA PHE A 110 -9.03 8.88 7.34
C PHE A 110 -8.74 10.20 6.64
N GLY A 111 -7.67 10.22 5.87
CA GLY A 111 -7.28 11.33 5.03
C GLY A 111 -6.89 10.86 3.64
N LEU A 112 -7.02 11.73 2.65
CA LEU A 112 -6.62 11.46 1.28
C LEU A 112 -5.36 12.28 0.96
N HIS A 113 -4.32 11.61 0.47
CA HIS A 113 -3.19 12.24 -0.17
C HIS A 113 -3.30 12.05 -1.68
N ALA A 114 -2.75 12.96 -2.44
CA ALA A 114 -2.74 12.88 -3.89
C ALA A 114 -1.30 12.81 -4.40
N GLN A 115 -1.02 11.82 -5.24
CA GLN A 115 0.26 11.69 -5.93
C GLN A 115 0.06 12.02 -7.41
N PRO A 116 0.84 12.95 -7.99
CA PRO A 116 0.69 13.31 -9.40
C PRO A 116 1.25 12.20 -10.31
N VAL A 117 0.55 11.95 -11.42
CA VAL A 117 1.00 11.10 -12.51
C VAL A 117 1.60 11.98 -13.61
N ILE A 118 2.90 11.83 -13.82
CA ILE A 118 3.68 12.65 -14.75
C ILE A 118 3.77 11.99 -16.12
N SER A 119 3.50 12.75 -17.17
CA SER A 119 3.69 12.26 -18.54
C SER A 119 5.12 12.45 -19.01
N THR A 120 5.71 11.42 -19.59
CA THR A 120 7.02 11.47 -20.27
C THR A 120 6.91 11.87 -21.74
N ALA A 121 5.71 11.83 -22.35
CA ALA A 121 5.45 12.05 -23.76
C ALA A 121 4.84 13.44 -24.08
N GLY A 122 5.01 14.44 -23.21
CA GLY A 122 4.44 15.78 -23.38
C GLY A 122 3.00 15.89 -22.86
N ARG A 123 2.16 16.74 -23.50
CA ARG A 123 0.79 17.00 -23.01
C ARG A 123 -0.11 15.79 -23.23
N VAL A 124 -0.51 15.13 -22.13
CA VAL A 124 -1.51 14.06 -22.14
C VAL A 124 -2.89 14.68 -21.91
N THR A 125 -3.83 14.36 -22.77
CA THR A 125 -5.20 14.87 -22.71
C THR A 125 -6.18 13.96 -21.97
N ARG A 126 -5.85 12.68 -21.76
CA ARG A 126 -6.70 11.68 -21.10
C ARG A 126 -5.95 10.86 -20.08
N GLY A 127 -6.65 10.27 -19.10
CA GLY A 127 -6.12 9.38 -18.07
C GLY A 127 -5.78 10.08 -16.77
N PRO A 128 -5.25 9.35 -15.78
CA PRO A 128 -5.06 9.89 -14.45
C PRO A 128 -4.07 11.04 -14.43
N ALA A 129 -4.45 12.14 -13.78
CA ALA A 129 -3.57 13.25 -13.45
C ALA A 129 -2.93 13.04 -12.09
N LEU A 130 -3.65 12.35 -11.20
CA LEU A 130 -3.21 12.04 -9.86
C LEU A 130 -3.85 10.72 -9.40
N GLU A 131 -3.19 10.09 -8.46
CA GLU A 131 -3.68 8.95 -7.71
C GLU A 131 -3.99 9.35 -6.27
N VAL A 132 -5.14 8.91 -5.76
CA VAL A 132 -5.53 9.11 -4.38
C VAL A 132 -4.99 7.99 -3.52
N LEU A 133 -4.29 8.37 -2.47
CA LEU A 133 -3.64 7.48 -1.53
C LEU A 133 -4.21 7.67 -0.13
N LEU A 134 -4.79 6.60 0.42
CA LEU A 134 -5.36 6.59 1.76
C LEU A 134 -4.30 6.84 2.83
N ARG A 135 -4.67 7.56 3.87
CA ARG A 135 -3.95 7.69 5.14
C ARG A 135 -4.95 7.50 6.27
N MET A 136 -4.51 6.88 7.36
CA MET A 136 -5.30 6.84 8.59
C MET A 136 -4.73 7.86 9.57
N ILE A 137 -5.58 8.42 10.41
CA ILE A 137 -5.19 9.36 11.47
C ILE A 137 -5.39 8.62 12.79
N ASP A 138 -4.31 8.45 13.55
CA ASP A 138 -4.36 7.79 14.85
C ASP A 138 -5.01 8.66 15.94
N GLU A 139 -5.08 8.14 17.16
CA GLU A 139 -5.66 8.82 18.32
C GLU A 139 -4.87 10.08 18.71
N ASP A 140 -3.59 10.13 18.39
CA ASP A 140 -2.69 11.26 18.64
C ASP A 140 -2.70 12.29 17.49
N GLY A 141 -3.50 12.08 16.44
CA GLY A 141 -3.57 12.94 15.25
C GLY A 141 -2.41 12.73 14.26
N LYS A 142 -1.63 11.66 14.39
CA LYS A 142 -0.53 11.34 13.47
C LYS A 142 -1.03 10.55 12.27
N LEU A 143 -0.39 10.79 11.12
CA LEU A 143 -0.65 10.05 9.90
C LEU A 143 -0.01 8.65 9.96
N VAL A 144 -0.83 7.64 9.73
CA VAL A 144 -0.44 6.23 9.64
C VAL A 144 -0.44 5.81 8.18
N GLN A 145 0.63 5.17 7.75
CA GLN A 145 0.81 4.70 6.37
C GLN A 145 -0.01 3.44 6.09
N PRO A 146 -0.54 3.25 4.86
CA PRO A 146 -1.33 2.08 4.47
C PRO A 146 -0.66 0.74 4.78
N ARG A 147 0.64 0.61 4.52
CA ARG A 147 1.42 -0.61 4.79
C ARG A 147 1.34 -1.12 6.25
N GLN A 148 0.98 -0.25 7.20
CA GLN A 148 0.89 -0.60 8.61
C GLN A 148 -0.47 -1.18 9.00
N PHE A 149 -1.55 -0.79 8.33
CA PHE A 149 -2.90 -1.18 8.69
C PHE A 149 -3.67 -1.98 7.61
N ILE A 150 -3.31 -1.84 6.31
CA ILE A 150 -3.98 -2.57 5.23
C ILE A 150 -3.94 -4.09 5.44
N PRO A 151 -2.80 -4.73 5.82
CA PRO A 151 -2.78 -6.17 6.03
C PRO A 151 -3.76 -6.64 7.13
N ALA A 152 -3.97 -5.83 8.17
CA ALA A 152 -4.99 -6.10 9.19
C ALA A 152 -6.41 -5.86 8.64
N ALA A 153 -6.62 -4.78 7.89
CA ALA A 153 -7.91 -4.48 7.26
C ALA A 153 -8.36 -5.61 6.31
N GLU A 154 -7.44 -6.16 5.52
CA GLU A 154 -7.70 -7.31 4.64
C GLU A 154 -8.07 -8.56 5.43
N ARG A 155 -7.29 -8.90 6.46
CA ARG A 155 -7.52 -10.08 7.30
C ARG A 155 -8.87 -10.04 8.01
N TYR A 156 -9.28 -8.88 8.48
CA TYR A 156 -10.55 -8.69 9.19
C TYR A 156 -11.71 -8.27 8.29
N GLN A 157 -11.55 -8.37 6.97
CA GLN A 157 -12.60 -8.08 5.98
C GLN A 157 -13.18 -6.65 6.11
N LEU A 158 -12.32 -5.67 6.37
CA LEU A 158 -12.72 -4.27 6.53
C LEU A 158 -12.46 -3.42 5.27
N MET A 159 -11.79 -3.98 4.26
CA MET A 159 -11.39 -3.23 3.08
C MET A 159 -12.57 -2.66 2.31
N ALA A 160 -13.65 -3.41 2.13
CA ALA A 160 -14.83 -2.91 1.42
C ALA A 160 -15.44 -1.66 2.09
N GLY A 161 -15.46 -1.61 3.44
CA GLY A 161 -15.87 -0.41 4.18
C GLY A 161 -14.91 0.77 3.99
N ILE A 162 -13.61 0.49 3.94
CA ILE A 162 -12.58 1.51 3.68
C ILE A 162 -12.71 2.04 2.24
N ASP A 163 -12.89 1.17 1.25
CA ASP A 163 -13.04 1.53 -0.15
C ASP A 163 -14.31 2.38 -0.37
N ARG A 164 -15.41 2.05 0.31
CA ARG A 164 -16.61 2.90 0.33
C ARG A 164 -16.28 4.32 0.82
N TRP A 165 -15.56 4.41 1.92
CA TRP A 165 -15.13 5.70 2.47
C TRP A 165 -14.25 6.47 1.46
N VAL A 166 -13.27 5.81 0.84
CA VAL A 166 -12.35 6.43 -0.13
C VAL A 166 -13.11 6.95 -1.35
N VAL A 167 -14.05 6.17 -1.90
CA VAL A 167 -14.87 6.58 -3.04
C VAL A 167 -15.67 7.83 -2.69
N GLN A 168 -16.42 7.83 -1.59
CA GLN A 168 -17.22 8.99 -1.17
C GLN A 168 -16.37 10.23 -0.90
N ALA A 169 -15.27 10.07 -0.17
CA ALA A 169 -14.37 11.17 0.17
C ALA A 169 -13.71 11.77 -1.08
N THR A 170 -13.30 10.94 -2.04
CA THR A 170 -12.70 11.41 -3.29
C THR A 170 -13.69 12.17 -4.14
N LEU A 171 -14.87 11.63 -4.37
CA LEU A 171 -15.93 12.29 -5.12
C LEU A 171 -16.34 13.62 -4.47
N SER A 172 -16.50 13.63 -3.15
CA SER A 172 -16.79 14.86 -2.39
C SER A 172 -15.65 15.88 -2.54
N ALA A 173 -14.40 15.47 -2.44
CA ALA A 173 -13.25 16.36 -2.58
C ALA A 173 -13.14 16.98 -3.98
N ILE A 174 -13.49 16.22 -5.03
CA ILE A 174 -13.54 16.75 -6.42
C ILE A 174 -14.71 17.71 -6.56
N ALA A 175 -15.92 17.33 -6.12
CA ALA A 175 -17.13 18.15 -6.25
C ALA A 175 -16.98 19.51 -5.54
N HIS A 176 -16.35 19.55 -4.37
CA HIS A 176 -16.09 20.78 -3.62
C HIS A 176 -14.80 21.51 -4.01
N GLY A 177 -14.06 21.03 -5.01
CA GLY A 177 -12.85 21.70 -5.53
C GLY A 177 -11.60 21.59 -4.63
N ALA A 178 -11.63 20.70 -3.63
CA ALA A 178 -10.44 20.37 -2.82
C ALA A 178 -9.41 19.58 -3.66
N ILE A 179 -9.89 18.68 -4.53
CA ILE A 179 -9.07 18.05 -5.58
C ILE A 179 -9.40 18.75 -6.91
N ARG A 180 -8.38 19.39 -7.49
CA ARG A 180 -8.49 20.05 -8.78
C ARG A 180 -7.79 19.23 -9.85
N LEU A 181 -8.54 18.75 -10.80
CA LEU A 181 -8.01 17.99 -11.93
C LEU A 181 -7.89 18.89 -13.17
N PRO A 182 -6.83 18.75 -13.97
CA PRO A 182 -6.77 19.37 -15.28
C PRO A 182 -7.95 18.91 -16.17
N ASP A 183 -8.30 19.70 -17.16
CA ASP A 183 -9.38 19.35 -18.07
C ASP A 183 -9.14 17.98 -18.72
N GLU A 184 -10.21 17.20 -18.87
CA GLU A 184 -10.20 15.86 -19.47
C GLU A 184 -9.29 14.82 -18.76
N ARG A 185 -8.70 15.16 -17.62
CA ARG A 185 -7.88 14.24 -16.82
C ARG A 185 -8.68 13.66 -15.65
N SER A 186 -8.36 12.42 -15.27
CA SER A 186 -9.05 11.70 -14.21
C SER A 186 -8.22 11.64 -12.91
N CYS A 187 -8.88 11.21 -11.85
CA CYS A 187 -8.32 10.85 -10.56
C CYS A 187 -8.43 9.34 -10.38
N SER A 188 -7.35 8.68 -10.01
CA SER A 188 -7.36 7.24 -9.73
C SER A 188 -7.76 6.97 -8.27
N ILE A 189 -8.56 5.93 -8.11
CA ILE A 189 -9.01 5.37 -6.82
C ILE A 189 -8.69 3.88 -6.81
N ASN A 190 -7.89 3.45 -5.86
CA ASN A 190 -7.58 2.03 -5.64
C ASN A 190 -8.77 1.30 -5.02
N LEU A 191 -9.03 0.07 -5.50
CA LEU A 191 -10.07 -0.82 -4.97
C LEU A 191 -9.48 -2.18 -4.61
N SER A 192 -9.92 -2.72 -3.49
CA SER A 192 -9.51 -4.04 -3.02
C SER A 192 -10.31 -5.18 -3.66
N ALA A 193 -9.75 -6.39 -3.61
CA ALA A 193 -10.46 -7.62 -4.00
C ALA A 193 -11.75 -7.83 -3.16
N GLN A 194 -11.76 -7.38 -1.90
CA GLN A 194 -12.92 -7.48 -1.02
C GLN A 194 -14.07 -6.60 -1.49
N ALA A 195 -13.78 -5.38 -1.93
CA ALA A 195 -14.79 -4.49 -2.50
C ALA A 195 -15.41 -5.07 -3.79
N LEU A 196 -14.59 -5.66 -4.67
CA LEU A 196 -15.10 -6.33 -5.88
C LEU A 196 -16.00 -7.52 -5.58
N ALA A 197 -15.76 -8.22 -4.46
CA ALA A 197 -16.51 -9.40 -4.04
C ALA A 197 -17.77 -9.06 -3.22
N GLU A 198 -17.90 -7.82 -2.73
CA GLU A 198 -19.03 -7.42 -1.87
C GLU A 198 -20.28 -7.17 -2.71
N ASP A 199 -21.37 -7.87 -2.34
CA ASP A 199 -22.67 -7.61 -2.94
C ASP A 199 -23.13 -6.16 -2.67
N GLY A 200 -23.54 -5.48 -3.75
CA GLY A 200 -24.00 -4.08 -3.66
C GLY A 200 -22.90 -3.02 -3.67
N PHE A 201 -21.59 -3.39 -3.73
CA PHE A 201 -20.54 -2.38 -3.84
C PHE A 201 -20.59 -1.63 -5.18
N LEU A 202 -20.86 -2.35 -6.28
CA LEU A 202 -21.03 -1.73 -7.58
C LEU A 202 -22.19 -0.73 -7.58
N ASP A 203 -23.36 -1.12 -7.04
CA ASP A 203 -24.52 -0.24 -6.96
C ASP A 203 -24.23 1.02 -6.12
N PHE A 204 -23.53 0.83 -5.00
CA PHE A 204 -23.07 1.94 -4.17
C PHE A 204 -22.15 2.92 -4.94
N VAL A 205 -21.21 2.43 -5.74
CA VAL A 205 -20.32 3.29 -6.55
C VAL A 205 -21.13 4.08 -7.57
N VAL A 206 -22.08 3.44 -8.26
CA VAL A 206 -22.98 4.10 -9.22
C VAL A 206 -23.79 5.19 -8.53
N GLU A 207 -24.41 4.90 -7.39
CA GLU A 207 -25.16 5.88 -6.60
C GLU A 207 -24.28 7.06 -6.15
N CYS A 208 -23.04 6.81 -5.72
CA CYS A 208 -22.11 7.87 -5.34
C CYS A 208 -21.75 8.78 -6.54
N LEU A 209 -21.53 8.20 -7.72
CA LEU A 209 -21.27 8.96 -8.94
C LEU A 209 -22.45 9.86 -9.29
N ASP A 210 -23.66 9.32 -9.28
CA ASP A 210 -24.88 10.05 -9.60
C ASP A 210 -25.12 11.22 -8.62
N HIS A 211 -24.92 10.99 -7.33
CA HIS A 211 -25.13 12.02 -6.30
C HIS A 211 -24.05 13.10 -6.31
N SER A 212 -22.81 12.75 -6.63
CA SER A 212 -21.67 13.69 -6.55
C SER A 212 -21.66 14.73 -7.65
N GLN A 213 -22.37 14.50 -8.75
CA GLN A 213 -22.34 15.32 -9.98
C GLN A 213 -20.91 15.44 -10.60
N VAL A 214 -19.98 14.57 -10.18
CA VAL A 214 -18.66 14.48 -10.79
C VAL A 214 -18.78 13.74 -12.11
N PRO A 215 -18.33 14.29 -13.23
CA PRO A 215 -18.40 13.59 -14.50
C PRO A 215 -17.65 12.24 -14.45
N PRO A 216 -18.27 11.12 -14.83
CA PRO A 216 -17.67 9.78 -14.68
C PRO A 216 -16.28 9.65 -15.33
N HIS A 217 -16.04 10.31 -16.48
CA HIS A 217 -14.74 10.29 -17.15
C HIS A 217 -13.59 10.92 -16.30
N ARG A 218 -13.93 11.64 -15.25
CA ARG A 218 -12.97 12.22 -14.28
C ARG A 218 -12.52 11.21 -13.23
N ILE A 219 -13.11 10.03 -13.21
CA ILE A 219 -12.80 8.96 -12.24
C ILE A 219 -12.20 7.77 -12.97
N CYS A 220 -11.13 7.25 -12.40
CA CYS A 220 -10.53 5.99 -12.79
C CYS A 220 -10.48 5.07 -11.57
N PHE A 221 -10.88 3.82 -11.72
CA PHE A 221 -10.70 2.82 -10.68
C PHE A 221 -9.48 1.95 -11.00
N GLU A 222 -8.64 1.73 -10.01
CA GLU A 222 -7.46 0.86 -10.11
C GLU A 222 -7.67 -0.41 -9.27
N VAL A 223 -7.32 -1.54 -9.85
CA VAL A 223 -7.37 -2.84 -9.16
C VAL A 223 -6.08 -3.57 -9.46
N SER A 224 -5.49 -4.21 -8.45
CA SER A 224 -4.26 -4.96 -8.64
C SER A 224 -4.47 -6.20 -9.51
N GLU A 225 -3.43 -6.63 -10.22
CA GLU A 225 -3.45 -7.85 -11.04
C GLU A 225 -3.92 -9.05 -10.22
N THR A 226 -3.41 -9.20 -8.99
CA THR A 226 -3.78 -10.28 -8.08
C THR A 226 -5.27 -10.27 -7.75
N ALA A 227 -5.83 -9.11 -7.41
CA ALA A 227 -7.26 -8.97 -7.09
C ALA A 227 -8.16 -9.31 -8.29
N VAL A 228 -7.76 -8.93 -9.50
CA VAL A 228 -8.45 -9.32 -10.74
C VAL A 228 -8.40 -10.82 -10.93
N MET A 229 -7.25 -11.45 -10.74
CA MET A 229 -7.11 -12.91 -10.92
C MET A 229 -7.93 -13.70 -9.90
N GLU A 230 -8.02 -13.25 -8.67
CA GLU A 230 -8.83 -13.88 -7.62
C GLU A 230 -10.33 -13.76 -7.86
N ARG A 231 -10.77 -12.68 -8.53
CA ARG A 231 -12.18 -12.30 -8.69
C ARG A 231 -12.52 -11.88 -10.12
N PHE A 232 -12.04 -12.66 -11.09
CA PHE A 232 -12.07 -12.28 -12.50
C PHE A 232 -13.47 -11.91 -13.02
N ASP A 233 -14.48 -12.72 -12.75
CA ASP A 233 -15.84 -12.44 -13.23
C ASP A 233 -16.46 -11.22 -12.58
N GLN A 234 -16.21 -10.99 -11.29
CA GLN A 234 -16.67 -9.81 -10.57
C GLN A 234 -15.94 -8.56 -11.10
N ALA A 235 -14.61 -8.63 -11.25
CA ALA A 235 -13.83 -7.53 -11.82
C ALA A 235 -14.30 -7.18 -13.24
N ARG A 236 -14.51 -8.17 -14.10
CA ARG A 236 -15.00 -7.97 -15.47
C ARG A 236 -16.38 -7.31 -15.50
N ARG A 237 -17.31 -7.74 -14.64
CA ARG A 237 -18.64 -7.11 -14.52
C ARG A 237 -18.52 -5.66 -14.04
N PHE A 238 -17.71 -5.42 -13.00
CA PHE A 238 -17.47 -4.10 -12.43
C PHE A 238 -16.91 -3.13 -13.48
N VAL A 239 -15.86 -3.56 -14.19
CA VAL A 239 -15.26 -2.80 -15.28
C VAL A 239 -16.27 -2.50 -16.38
N ALA A 240 -17.02 -3.51 -16.85
CA ALA A 240 -17.98 -3.33 -17.94
C ALA A 240 -19.08 -2.30 -17.60
N VAL A 241 -19.63 -2.34 -16.39
CA VAL A 241 -20.68 -1.41 -15.95
C VAL A 241 -20.12 0.01 -15.81
N LEU A 242 -19.01 0.20 -15.11
CA LEU A 242 -18.45 1.53 -14.86
C LEU A 242 -17.87 2.15 -16.13
N HIS A 243 -17.29 1.35 -17.01
CA HIS A 243 -16.85 1.81 -18.33
C HIS A 243 -18.04 2.25 -19.20
N GLY A 244 -19.17 1.52 -19.11
CA GLY A 244 -20.43 1.89 -19.77
C GLY A 244 -21.00 3.23 -19.28
N ILE A 245 -20.75 3.62 -18.05
CA ILE A 245 -21.13 4.91 -17.46
C ILE A 245 -20.14 6.03 -17.90
N GLY A 246 -18.91 5.65 -18.29
CA GLY A 246 -17.87 6.56 -18.76
C GLY A 246 -16.68 6.70 -17.82
N CYS A 247 -16.60 5.92 -16.74
CA CYS A 247 -15.40 5.83 -15.91
C CYS A 247 -14.24 5.15 -16.64
N GLN A 248 -13.04 5.40 -16.17
CA GLN A 248 -11.83 4.73 -16.65
C GLN A 248 -11.43 3.59 -15.70
N PHE A 249 -10.59 2.67 -16.21
CA PHE A 249 -10.11 1.56 -15.43
C PHE A 249 -8.62 1.29 -15.65
N GLY A 250 -7.88 1.16 -14.56
CA GLY A 250 -6.45 0.85 -14.53
C GLY A 250 -6.18 -0.51 -13.88
N LEU A 251 -5.23 -1.25 -14.43
CA LEU A 251 -4.69 -2.46 -13.78
C LEU A 251 -3.39 -2.10 -13.08
N ASP A 252 -3.31 -2.39 -11.81
CA ASP A 252 -2.16 -2.05 -10.95
C ASP A 252 -1.27 -3.27 -10.65
N ASP A 253 -0.02 -3.01 -10.24
CA ASP A 253 1.00 -4.00 -9.86
C ASP A 253 1.23 -5.09 -10.93
N PHE A 254 1.16 -4.74 -12.21
CA PHE A 254 1.31 -5.72 -13.29
C PHE A 254 2.70 -6.34 -13.34
N GLY A 255 2.73 -7.67 -13.35
CA GLY A 255 3.95 -8.48 -13.37
C GLY A 255 4.36 -9.00 -12.00
N SER A 256 3.69 -8.57 -10.91
CA SER A 256 3.91 -9.12 -9.57
C SER A 256 3.28 -10.51 -9.38
N GLY A 257 2.31 -10.86 -10.25
CA GLY A 257 1.53 -12.10 -10.18
C GLY A 257 1.77 -13.07 -11.34
N LEU A 258 0.93 -14.09 -11.41
CA LEU A 258 0.92 -15.11 -12.48
C LEU A 258 -0.07 -14.74 -13.62
N GLY A 259 -0.44 -13.48 -13.73
CA GLY A 259 -1.38 -13.02 -14.74
C GLY A 259 -0.89 -13.25 -16.16
N SER A 260 -1.81 -13.40 -17.08
CA SER A 260 -1.51 -13.60 -18.48
C SER A 260 -1.99 -12.44 -19.32
N PHE A 261 -1.29 -12.17 -20.43
CA PHE A 261 -1.75 -11.21 -21.44
C PHE A 261 -3.14 -11.50 -21.99
N THR A 262 -3.64 -12.74 -21.82
CA THR A 262 -5.00 -13.12 -22.18
C THR A 262 -6.03 -12.40 -21.32
N THR A 263 -5.74 -12.24 -20.02
CA THR A 263 -6.60 -11.51 -19.07
C THR A 263 -6.74 -10.04 -19.48
N LEU A 264 -5.64 -9.41 -19.94
CA LEU A 264 -5.67 -8.02 -20.39
C LEU A 264 -6.58 -7.79 -21.61
N ARG A 265 -6.68 -8.77 -22.50
CA ARG A 265 -7.54 -8.67 -23.68
C ARG A 265 -9.02 -8.70 -23.30
N ASP A 266 -9.37 -9.45 -22.27
CA ASP A 266 -10.76 -9.68 -21.86
C ASP A 266 -11.27 -8.63 -20.86
N LEU A 267 -10.36 -7.76 -20.37
CA LEU A 267 -10.65 -6.59 -19.55
C LEU A 267 -10.49 -5.31 -20.39
N SER A 268 -11.52 -4.49 -20.38
CA SER A 268 -11.46 -3.16 -21.04
C SER A 268 -10.71 -2.18 -20.13
N ILE A 269 -9.36 -2.23 -20.15
CA ILE A 269 -8.52 -1.31 -19.37
C ILE A 269 -8.08 -0.11 -20.21
N ASP A 270 -7.97 1.06 -19.59
CA ASP A 270 -7.45 2.30 -20.20
C ASP A 270 -5.95 2.44 -20.04
N TYR A 271 -5.40 1.87 -18.96
CA TYR A 271 -3.97 1.83 -18.71
C TYR A 271 -3.58 0.69 -17.76
N LEU A 272 -2.29 0.43 -17.73
CA LEU A 272 -1.65 -0.58 -16.91
C LEU A 272 -0.47 0.07 -16.18
N LYS A 273 -0.32 -0.17 -14.88
CA LYS A 273 0.84 0.25 -14.08
C LYS A 273 1.79 -0.93 -13.92
N ILE A 274 3.03 -0.72 -14.33
CA ILE A 274 4.08 -1.74 -14.18
C ILE A 274 4.63 -1.66 -12.76
N ASP A 275 4.63 -2.82 -12.08
CA ASP A 275 5.15 -2.95 -10.72
C ASP A 275 6.57 -2.43 -10.57
N GLY A 276 6.85 -1.81 -9.43
CA GLY A 276 8.15 -1.21 -9.11
C GLY A 276 9.34 -2.17 -9.16
N THR A 277 9.12 -3.48 -9.06
CA THR A 277 10.19 -4.48 -9.19
C THR A 277 10.84 -4.47 -10.57
N TYR A 278 10.11 -4.06 -11.62
CA TYR A 278 10.62 -3.95 -12.99
C TYR A 278 11.10 -2.54 -13.36
N THR A 279 10.70 -1.53 -12.64
CA THR A 279 11.00 -0.13 -12.96
C THR A 279 12.16 0.44 -12.15
N ARG A 280 12.37 -0.06 -10.92
CA ARG A 280 13.58 0.24 -10.15
C ARG A 280 14.81 -0.32 -10.90
N ASP A 281 15.90 0.39 -10.89
CA ASP A 281 17.15 -0.05 -11.54
C ASP A 281 16.99 -0.45 -13.02
N LEU A 282 16.13 0.23 -13.76
CA LEU A 282 15.92 -0.01 -15.18
C LEU A 282 17.18 0.34 -15.97
N ARG A 283 17.92 -0.68 -16.39
CA ARG A 283 19.15 -0.52 -17.19
C ARG A 283 19.00 -1.22 -18.53
N PRO A 284 19.64 -0.71 -19.61
CA PRO A 284 19.70 -1.43 -20.88
C PRO A 284 20.20 -2.87 -20.68
N ASP A 285 19.68 -3.80 -21.48
CA ASP A 285 20.07 -5.22 -21.52
C ASP A 285 19.76 -6.05 -20.26
N THR A 286 18.99 -5.52 -19.30
CA THR A 286 18.47 -6.28 -18.16
C THR A 286 17.13 -6.95 -18.49
N LEU A 287 16.77 -7.99 -17.71
CA LEU A 287 15.46 -8.63 -17.79
C LEU A 287 14.33 -7.58 -17.59
N ASN A 288 14.50 -6.68 -16.62
CA ASN A 288 13.54 -5.60 -16.35
C ASN A 288 13.29 -4.73 -17.57
N HIS A 289 14.36 -4.35 -18.28
CA HIS A 289 14.24 -3.57 -19.52
C HIS A 289 13.47 -4.34 -20.62
N GLN A 290 13.73 -5.64 -20.77
CA GLN A 290 13.02 -6.47 -21.74
C GLN A 290 11.53 -6.62 -21.38
N VAL A 291 11.19 -6.81 -20.10
CA VAL A 291 9.81 -6.88 -19.61
C VAL A 291 9.06 -5.58 -19.89
N VAL A 292 9.62 -4.44 -19.50
CA VAL A 292 9.01 -3.11 -19.73
C VAL A 292 8.82 -2.86 -21.24
N THR A 293 9.81 -3.23 -22.07
CA THR A 293 9.73 -3.10 -23.52
C THR A 293 8.62 -3.98 -24.10
N ALA A 294 8.50 -5.24 -23.66
CA ALA A 294 7.48 -6.17 -24.11
C ALA A 294 6.07 -5.69 -23.72
N VAL A 295 5.87 -5.27 -22.45
CA VAL A 295 4.60 -4.73 -21.97
C VAL A 295 4.21 -3.48 -22.77
N THR A 296 5.15 -2.59 -23.02
CA THR A 296 4.91 -1.37 -23.83
C THR A 296 4.56 -1.70 -25.29
N ALA A 297 5.17 -2.75 -25.86
CA ALA A 297 4.83 -3.18 -27.21
C ALA A 297 3.42 -3.76 -27.29
N VAL A 298 3.04 -4.62 -26.33
CA VAL A 298 1.70 -5.20 -26.23
C VAL A 298 0.64 -4.13 -25.99
N SER A 299 0.92 -3.16 -25.13
CA SER A 299 -0.01 -2.05 -24.83
C SER A 299 -0.42 -1.27 -26.09
N ARG A 300 0.53 -1.04 -27.00
CA ARG A 300 0.25 -0.37 -28.29
C ARG A 300 -0.68 -1.17 -29.19
N ILE A 301 -0.58 -2.51 -29.16
CA ILE A 301 -1.45 -3.39 -29.94
C ILE A 301 -2.85 -3.44 -29.35
N LEU A 302 -2.96 -3.52 -28.03
CA LEU A 302 -4.23 -3.60 -27.32
C LEU A 302 -4.90 -2.24 -27.05
N GLY A 303 -4.18 -1.11 -27.27
CA GLY A 303 -4.75 0.24 -27.22
C GLY A 303 -4.81 0.86 -25.81
N PHE A 304 -4.14 0.30 -24.81
CA PHE A 304 -4.04 0.91 -23.48
C PHE A 304 -2.68 1.60 -23.22
N ARG A 305 -2.62 2.45 -22.22
CA ARG A 305 -1.40 3.16 -21.84
C ARG A 305 -0.63 2.43 -20.75
N VAL A 306 0.65 2.76 -20.59
CA VAL A 306 1.50 2.19 -19.56
C VAL A 306 1.98 3.30 -18.64
N ILE A 307 1.93 3.05 -17.33
CA ILE A 307 2.48 3.89 -16.27
C ILE A 307 3.58 3.09 -15.58
N ALA A 308 4.72 3.71 -15.36
CA ALA A 308 5.81 3.14 -14.58
C ALA A 308 5.73 3.66 -13.15
N GLU A 309 5.86 2.77 -12.18
CA GLU A 309 5.87 3.10 -10.77
C GLU A 309 7.29 3.12 -10.20
N GLN A 310 7.48 3.82 -9.09
CA GLN A 310 8.72 3.82 -8.30
C GLN A 310 10.00 4.12 -9.13
N VAL A 311 9.88 5.01 -10.11
CA VAL A 311 10.98 5.49 -10.97
C VAL A 311 11.74 6.65 -10.33
#